data_9ed739e4ac119a1bfae021b196145991
#
_entry.id   9ed739e4ac119a1bfae021b196145991
#
_cell.length_a   1.000
_cell.length_b   1.000
_cell.length_c   1.000
_cell.angle_alpha   90.00
_cell.angle_beta   90.00
_cell.angle_gamma   90.00
#
_symmetry.space_group_name_H-M   'P 1'
#
loop_
_entity.id
_entity.type
_entity.pdbx_description
1 polymer ?
#
loop_
_entity_poly.entity_id
_entity_poly.type
_entity_poly.pdbx_seq_one_letter_code
_entity_poly.pdbx_strand_id
1 'polypeptide(L)'
;LNNGTAPLIHIPCCIFAAEKCKNFTNIDVKMKISQAAGNICTVSATPTQKQETDKSSDNKIIYLPGTDCMIRSQAALSAFTSYRVGGAAEWYVAPRNLEALQASLNYAKEHDLTVTTLGAGSNLLVSDRGLPGLVVATRHLRHTHFDPETGLLTVAAGEPIPSLAWEAAQLGWQGLEWAVGIPGTVGGAVVMNAGAHNSCIADILVSAEVLSPDGTLETFSPEQMGYTYRTSLLQGSDLIVTQATFQLQPGADPATVLAVTKQHKQHRLSTQPYNFPSCGSVFRNPKPYAAGWLIEQTGLKGYQIGGAQVAQLHANFIVNRGGAKASDIFCLIRHIQEQVQERWSILLEPEVKMMGEFQAACG
;
A
#
# COMPACT_ATOMS: atom_id res chain seq x y z
N LEU A 1 36.65 36.77 4.77
CA LEU A 1 36.18 38.16 4.70
C LEU A 1 34.95 38.21 3.75
N ASN A 2 33.74 38.02 4.23
CA ASN A 2 32.54 38.69 3.73
C ASN A 2 31.41 38.46 4.73
N ASN A 3 31.09 39.50 5.47
CA ASN A 3 29.95 39.62 6.36
C ASN A 3 28.69 39.78 5.47
N GLY A 4 27.80 38.81 5.50
CA GLY A 4 26.47 38.88 4.94
C GLY A 4 25.48 39.46 5.94
N THR A 5 25.22 40.78 5.85
CA THR A 5 24.13 41.47 6.55
C THR A 5 22.79 41.14 5.87
N ALA A 6 21.82 40.68 6.65
CA ALA A 6 20.44 40.46 6.21
C ALA A 6 19.74 41.81 5.91
N PRO A 7 18.82 41.90 4.93
CA PRO A 7 18.19 43.15 4.56
C PRO A 7 17.14 43.60 5.59
N LEU A 8 17.21 44.88 5.97
CA LEU A 8 16.21 45.60 6.75
C LEU A 8 14.95 45.86 5.87
N ILE A 9 13.82 45.33 6.31
CA ILE A 9 12.52 45.62 5.70
C ILE A 9 11.92 46.86 6.39
N HIS A 10 11.77 47.93 5.67
CA HIS A 10 11.02 49.14 6.09
C HIS A 10 9.52 48.92 5.89
N ILE A 11 8.74 49.01 6.97
CA ILE A 11 7.26 49.00 6.95
C ILE A 11 6.77 50.37 7.48
N PRO A 12 5.96 51.14 6.70
CA PRO A 12 5.36 52.38 7.19
C PRO A 12 4.26 52.06 8.22
N CYS A 13 4.19 52.86 9.26
CA CYS A 13 3.21 52.80 10.33
C CYS A 13 1.81 53.18 9.80
N CYS A 14 0.93 52.21 9.54
CA CYS A 14 -0.50 52.45 9.31
C CYS A 14 -1.29 51.77 10.44
N ILE A 15 -1.93 52.59 11.26
CA ILE A 15 -3.00 52.20 12.18
C ILE A 15 -4.18 51.79 11.30
N PHE A 16 -4.45 50.50 11.20
CA PHE A 16 -5.74 49.83 10.91
C PHE A 16 -5.45 48.38 10.43
N ALA A 17 -5.73 47.42 11.28
CA ALA A 17 -6.20 46.09 10.97
C ALA A 17 -5.79 45.07 12.04
N ALA A 18 -6.48 45.10 13.15
CA ALA A 18 -6.39 44.08 14.22
C ALA A 18 -7.32 42.87 13.97
N GLU A 19 -7.63 42.53 12.72
CA GLU A 19 -8.64 41.48 12.43
C GLU A 19 -8.27 40.37 11.45
N LYS A 20 -7.00 40.23 11.03
CA LYS A 20 -6.62 39.12 10.13
C LYS A 20 -5.30 38.41 10.47
N CYS A 21 -5.09 38.08 11.75
CA CYS A 21 -4.03 37.13 12.13
C CYS A 21 -4.56 36.12 13.14
N LYS A 22 -5.50 35.28 12.72
CA LYS A 22 -5.86 34.05 13.43
C LYS A 22 -5.27 32.88 12.67
N ASN A 23 -3.99 32.59 12.82
CA ASN A 23 -3.38 31.29 12.51
C ASN A 23 -1.86 31.30 12.74
N PHE A 24 -1.42 31.78 13.91
CA PHE A 24 -0.09 31.43 14.43
C PHE A 24 -0.24 31.21 15.92
N THR A 25 -0.42 29.98 16.32
CA THR A 25 -0.36 29.54 17.72
C THR A 25 1.11 29.38 18.11
N ASN A 26 1.47 30.04 19.25
CA ASN A 26 2.69 29.88 20.03
C ASN A 26 3.96 30.60 19.56
N ILE A 27 3.89 31.94 19.55
CA ILE A 27 5.08 32.78 19.77
C ILE A 27 4.69 33.84 20.79
N ASP A 28 5.19 33.74 22.02
CA ASP A 28 5.07 34.81 23.02
C ASP A 28 6.04 35.93 22.68
N VAL A 29 5.52 37.03 22.11
CA VAL A 29 6.29 38.22 21.81
C VAL A 29 6.11 39.19 22.98
N LYS A 30 7.13 39.35 23.84
CA LYS A 30 7.17 40.44 24.82
C LYS A 30 7.64 41.72 24.13
N MET A 31 6.74 42.65 23.91
CA MET A 31 7.08 44.02 23.47
C MET A 31 7.66 44.83 24.65
N LYS A 32 8.88 45.31 24.53
CA LYS A 32 9.42 46.41 25.34
C LYS A 32 9.38 47.66 24.49
N ILE A 33 8.56 48.63 24.88
CA ILE A 33 8.54 49.98 24.26
C ILE A 33 9.57 50.83 25.01
N SER A 34 10.61 51.24 24.35
CA SER A 34 11.56 52.27 24.82
C SER A 34 11.32 53.54 24.05
N GLN A 35 10.91 54.60 24.71
CA GLN A 35 10.82 55.95 24.13
C GLN A 35 12.22 56.56 24.12
N ALA A 36 12.86 56.64 22.97
CA ALA A 36 13.96 57.52 22.69
C ALA A 36 13.71 58.19 21.33
N ALA A 37 13.86 59.46 21.29
CA ALA A 37 13.54 60.41 20.23
C ALA A 37 13.70 59.90 18.80
N GLY A 38 12.59 59.89 18.06
CA GLY A 38 12.55 59.62 16.64
C GLY A 38 11.88 58.32 16.25
N ASN A 39 10.68 58.38 15.71
CA ASN A 39 9.77 57.34 15.27
C ASN A 39 10.37 56.09 14.57
N ILE A 40 11.16 55.29 15.27
CA ILE A 40 11.67 54.01 14.76
C ILE A 40 11.36 52.94 15.81
N CYS A 41 10.44 52.01 15.51
CA CYS A 41 10.20 50.81 16.31
C CYS A 41 11.16 49.72 15.85
N THR A 42 12.09 49.32 16.70
CA THR A 42 12.92 48.12 16.48
C THR A 42 12.32 46.94 17.26
N VAL A 43 12.01 45.83 16.57
CA VAL A 43 11.58 44.61 17.15
C VAL A 43 12.78 43.67 17.25
N SER A 44 13.27 43.38 18.45
CA SER A 44 14.27 42.35 18.67
C SER A 44 13.59 41.08 19.18
N ALA A 45 13.66 40.02 18.41
CA ALA A 45 13.24 38.68 18.83
C ALA A 45 14.47 37.93 19.43
N THR A 46 14.47 37.71 20.72
CA THR A 46 15.42 36.81 21.37
C THR A 46 14.79 35.43 21.46
N PRO A 47 15.36 34.38 20.87
CA PRO A 47 14.82 33.03 21.03
C PRO A 47 15.04 32.56 22.48
N THR A 48 13.95 32.43 23.23
CA THR A 48 13.98 31.73 24.51
C THR A 48 14.01 30.26 24.21
N GLN A 49 15.14 29.60 24.44
CA GLN A 49 15.22 28.14 24.47
C GLN A 49 14.36 27.64 25.62
N LYS A 50 13.13 27.26 25.34
CA LYS A 50 12.42 26.27 26.15
C LYS A 50 12.98 24.92 25.77
N GLN A 51 13.65 24.25 26.71
CA GLN A 51 13.82 22.82 26.66
C GLN A 51 12.42 22.18 26.71
N GLU A 52 11.77 22.04 25.57
CA GLU A 52 10.75 21.05 25.39
C GLU A 52 11.47 19.71 25.37
N THR A 53 11.16 18.87 26.36
CA THR A 53 11.45 17.44 26.30
C THR A 53 10.59 16.88 25.17
N ASP A 54 11.12 17.00 23.95
CA ASP A 54 10.55 16.41 22.76
C ASP A 54 10.69 14.88 22.92
N LYS A 55 9.55 14.23 23.21
CA LYS A 55 9.39 12.80 22.96
C LYS A 55 9.20 12.62 21.45
N SER A 56 10.11 13.11 20.64
CA SER A 56 10.25 12.68 19.25
C SER A 56 10.79 11.26 19.30
N SER A 57 9.99 10.30 18.90
CA SER A 57 10.45 8.98 18.51
C SER A 57 11.60 9.20 17.53
N ASP A 58 12.83 8.87 17.94
CA ASP A 58 14.02 8.99 17.10
C ASP A 58 13.81 8.21 15.81
N ASN A 59 13.40 8.89 14.73
CA ASN A 59 13.36 8.33 13.39
C ASN A 59 14.79 8.05 12.93
N LYS A 60 15.28 6.86 13.25
CA LYS A 60 16.61 6.42 12.82
C LYS A 60 16.62 6.14 11.33
N ILE A 61 17.67 6.63 10.66
CA ILE A 61 17.93 6.36 9.25
C ILE A 61 19.28 5.68 9.15
N ILE A 62 19.33 4.56 8.42
CA ILE A 62 20.54 3.77 8.17
C ILE A 62 20.70 3.68 6.65
N TYR A 63 21.83 4.14 6.14
CA TYR A 63 22.16 4.05 4.72
C TYR A 63 22.81 2.70 4.44
N LEU A 64 22.31 1.98 3.43
CA LEU A 64 22.88 0.70 3.01
C LEU A 64 24.12 0.95 2.14
N PRO A 65 25.31 0.49 2.56
CA PRO A 65 26.56 0.71 1.83
C PRO A 65 26.49 0.19 0.38
N GLY A 66 27.03 0.95 -0.56
CA GLY A 66 27.06 0.59 -1.98
C GLY A 66 25.73 0.74 -2.71
N THR A 67 24.68 1.30 -2.07
CA THR A 67 23.37 1.53 -2.67
C THR A 67 22.87 2.96 -2.40
N ASP A 68 21.83 3.39 -3.12
CA ASP A 68 21.09 4.62 -2.85
C ASP A 68 19.93 4.42 -1.83
N CYS A 69 19.91 3.26 -1.18
CA CYS A 69 18.79 2.83 -0.35
C CYS A 69 19.03 3.15 1.14
N MET A 70 17.97 3.51 1.84
CA MET A 70 18.00 3.76 3.27
C MET A 70 16.90 2.96 3.99
N ILE A 71 17.27 2.44 5.16
CA ILE A 71 16.35 1.84 6.13
C ILE A 71 15.94 2.94 7.11
N ARG A 72 14.67 3.06 7.40
CA ARG A 72 14.12 4.01 8.37
C ARG A 72 13.25 3.32 9.41
N SER A 73 13.37 3.74 10.67
CA SER A 73 12.52 3.21 11.74
C SER A 73 11.15 3.85 11.75
N GLN A 74 10.18 3.19 12.38
CA GLN A 74 8.85 3.70 12.71
C GLN A 74 8.06 4.26 11.51
N ALA A 75 8.17 3.63 10.33
CA ALA A 75 7.43 4.03 9.15
C ALA A 75 5.94 3.65 9.27
N ALA A 76 5.03 4.62 9.23
CA ALA A 76 3.59 4.39 9.34
C ALA A 76 3.06 3.58 8.16
N LEU A 77 2.66 2.31 8.39
CA LEU A 77 2.22 1.39 7.34
C LEU A 77 0.82 1.74 6.80
N SER A 78 0.02 2.50 7.53
CA SER A 78 -1.25 3.04 7.03
C SER A 78 -1.11 3.85 5.74
N ALA A 79 0.05 4.47 5.50
CA ALA A 79 0.35 5.18 4.24
C ALA A 79 0.62 4.22 3.06
N PHE A 80 0.87 2.94 3.32
CA PHE A 80 1.27 1.93 2.34
C PHE A 80 0.25 0.81 2.17
N THR A 81 -0.92 0.89 2.82
CA THR A 81 -2.03 -0.07 2.69
C THR A 81 -3.24 0.57 2.03
N SER A 82 -3.99 -0.21 1.24
CA SER A 82 -5.21 0.27 0.58
C SER A 82 -6.35 0.53 1.57
N TYR A 83 -6.38 -0.11 2.71
CA TYR A 83 -7.29 0.20 3.81
C TYR A 83 -6.98 1.52 4.51
N ARG A 84 -5.74 2.05 4.36
CA ARG A 84 -5.22 3.21 5.09
C ARG A 84 -5.27 3.02 6.60
N VAL A 85 -5.01 1.80 7.07
CA VAL A 85 -4.87 1.42 8.47
C VAL A 85 -3.57 0.64 8.68
N GLY A 86 -3.17 0.46 9.93
CA GLY A 86 -1.98 -0.26 10.35
C GLY A 86 -1.01 0.64 11.10
N GLY A 87 -0.35 0.07 12.11
CA GLY A 87 0.69 0.72 12.90
C GLY A 87 2.00 0.92 12.13
N ALA A 88 3.08 1.16 12.84
CA ALA A 88 4.39 1.40 12.24
C ALA A 88 5.13 0.09 11.92
N ALA A 89 5.95 0.09 10.88
CA ALA A 89 7.02 -0.87 10.72
C ALA A 89 8.14 -0.52 11.70
N GLU A 90 8.70 -1.50 12.41
CA GLU A 90 9.89 -1.28 13.22
C GLU A 90 11.00 -0.70 12.34
N TRP A 91 11.29 -1.38 11.23
CA TRP A 91 12.18 -0.93 10.17
C TRP A 91 11.50 -1.03 8.81
N TYR A 92 11.79 -0.10 7.91
CA TYR A 92 11.21 -0.04 6.57
C TYR A 92 12.28 0.32 5.54
N VAL A 93 12.29 -0.40 4.42
CA VAL A 93 13.16 -0.14 3.27
C VAL A 93 12.37 -0.26 1.97
N ALA A 94 12.77 0.50 0.95
CA ALA A 94 12.12 0.49 -0.36
C ALA A 94 13.18 0.45 -1.49
N PRO A 95 13.74 -0.74 -1.77
CA PRO A 95 14.76 -0.93 -2.78
C PRO A 95 14.23 -0.63 -4.19
N ARG A 96 15.10 -0.11 -5.07
CA ARG A 96 14.77 0.25 -6.46
C ARG A 96 15.36 -0.71 -7.49
N ASN A 97 16.30 -1.52 -7.09
CA ASN A 97 16.97 -2.53 -7.91
C ASN A 97 17.29 -3.77 -7.10
N LEU A 98 17.79 -4.81 -7.76
CA LEU A 98 18.11 -6.09 -7.14
C LEU A 98 19.25 -5.97 -6.13
N GLU A 99 20.26 -5.16 -6.42
CA GLU A 99 21.42 -4.95 -5.52
C GLU A 99 20.99 -4.34 -4.20
N ALA A 100 20.12 -3.31 -4.23
CA ALA A 100 19.57 -2.69 -3.02
C ALA A 100 18.64 -3.65 -2.25
N LEU A 101 17.89 -4.51 -2.96
CA LEU A 101 17.08 -5.55 -2.34
C LEU A 101 17.96 -6.56 -1.61
N GLN A 102 19.01 -7.08 -2.26
CA GLN A 102 19.97 -8.02 -1.66
C GLN A 102 20.69 -7.40 -0.45
N ALA A 103 21.12 -6.14 -0.58
CA ALA A 103 21.72 -5.42 0.55
C ALA A 103 20.76 -5.28 1.73
N SER A 104 19.45 -5.07 1.46
CA SER A 104 18.42 -5.00 2.49
C SER A 104 18.23 -6.34 3.22
N LEU A 105 18.25 -7.46 2.49
CA LEU A 105 18.15 -8.80 3.07
C LEU A 105 19.39 -9.16 3.87
N ASN A 106 20.58 -8.83 3.37
CA ASN A 106 21.85 -9.02 4.11
C ASN A 106 21.82 -8.24 5.43
N TYR A 107 21.38 -6.97 5.39
CA TYR A 107 21.23 -6.18 6.61
C TYR A 107 20.26 -6.85 7.61
N ALA A 108 19.12 -7.35 7.15
CA ALA A 108 18.16 -8.05 8.00
C ALA A 108 18.78 -9.31 8.64
N LYS A 109 19.53 -10.07 7.86
CA LYS A 109 20.23 -11.28 8.33
C LYS A 109 21.32 -10.95 9.37
N GLU A 110 22.13 -9.91 9.13
CA GLU A 110 23.20 -9.47 10.05
C GLU A 110 22.66 -8.95 11.39
N HIS A 111 21.41 -8.47 11.40
CA HIS A 111 20.77 -7.91 12.60
C HIS A 111 19.66 -8.80 13.18
N ASP A 112 19.53 -10.04 12.70
CA ASP A 112 18.53 -11.02 13.14
C ASP A 112 17.08 -10.49 13.04
N LEU A 113 16.78 -9.73 11.97
CA LEU A 113 15.46 -9.15 11.73
C LEU A 113 14.62 -10.08 10.86
N THR A 114 13.37 -10.31 11.27
CA THR A 114 12.38 -10.94 10.41
C THR A 114 12.06 -10.02 9.22
N VAL A 115 11.93 -10.59 8.01
CA VAL A 115 11.60 -9.85 6.79
C VAL A 115 10.13 -9.99 6.47
N THR A 116 9.48 -8.86 6.22
CA THR A 116 8.10 -8.83 5.71
C THR A 116 8.06 -8.12 4.36
N THR A 117 7.64 -8.82 3.31
CA THR A 117 7.52 -8.24 1.96
C THR A 117 6.22 -7.46 1.80
N LEU A 118 6.30 -6.23 1.27
CA LEU A 118 5.18 -5.35 1.01
C LEU A 118 5.16 -4.90 -0.46
N GLY A 119 4.14 -5.30 -1.21
CA GLY A 119 3.84 -4.75 -2.54
C GLY A 119 3.08 -3.42 -2.44
N ALA A 120 1.91 -3.32 -3.09
CA ALA A 120 1.03 -2.15 -2.98
C ALA A 120 0.16 -2.13 -1.71
N GLY A 121 0.23 -3.14 -0.85
CA GLY A 121 -0.62 -3.25 0.36
C GLY A 121 -2.11 -3.37 0.06
N SER A 122 -2.48 -3.87 -1.12
CA SER A 122 -3.87 -3.90 -1.61
C SER A 122 -4.66 -5.15 -1.21
N ASN A 123 -4.01 -6.11 -0.55
CA ASN A 123 -4.66 -7.31 0.02
C ASN A 123 -4.19 -7.58 1.45
N LEU A 124 -3.85 -6.53 2.20
CA LEU A 124 -3.27 -6.64 3.54
C LEU A 124 -4.09 -5.87 4.56
N LEU A 125 -4.29 -6.50 5.72
CA LEU A 125 -4.72 -5.85 6.95
C LEU A 125 -3.55 -5.90 7.94
N VAL A 126 -2.88 -4.76 8.15
CA VAL A 126 -1.77 -4.65 9.08
C VAL A 126 -2.28 -4.23 10.44
N SER A 127 -1.85 -4.92 11.50
CA SER A 127 -2.24 -4.63 12.89
C SER A 127 -1.95 -3.18 13.30
N ASP A 128 -2.78 -2.64 14.19
CA ASP A 128 -2.55 -1.31 14.80
C ASP A 128 -1.25 -1.26 15.61
N ARG A 129 -0.73 -2.42 16.07
CA ARG A 129 0.57 -2.54 16.75
C ARG A 129 1.75 -2.42 15.79
N GLY A 130 1.51 -2.46 14.47
CA GLY A 130 2.55 -2.45 13.46
C GLY A 130 3.19 -3.82 13.23
N LEU A 131 4.38 -3.81 12.64
CA LEU A 131 5.13 -5.02 12.30
C LEU A 131 6.55 -4.94 12.86
N PRO A 132 7.02 -5.97 13.56
CA PRO A 132 8.41 -6.08 13.98
C PRO A 132 9.31 -6.39 12.77
N GLY A 133 10.62 -6.24 12.96
CA GLY A 133 11.64 -6.54 11.97
C GLY A 133 11.68 -5.55 10.80
N LEU A 134 12.08 -6.01 9.62
CA LEU A 134 12.27 -5.22 8.41
C LEU A 134 11.13 -5.42 7.41
N VAL A 135 10.37 -4.37 7.14
CA VAL A 135 9.41 -4.34 6.03
C VAL A 135 10.10 -3.89 4.76
N VAL A 136 10.16 -4.77 3.76
CA VAL A 136 10.77 -4.54 2.45
C VAL A 136 9.68 -4.24 1.42
N ALA A 137 9.61 -2.99 0.96
CA ALA A 137 8.62 -2.55 -0.01
C ALA A 137 9.12 -2.70 -1.44
N THR A 138 8.59 -3.66 -2.18
CA THR A 138 9.01 -3.98 -3.56
C THR A 138 8.43 -3.05 -4.63
N ARG A 139 7.55 -2.11 -4.27
CA ARG A 139 6.83 -1.21 -5.20
C ARG A 139 7.72 -0.33 -6.07
N HIS A 140 9.00 -0.19 -5.76
CA HIS A 140 9.96 0.61 -6.52
C HIS A 140 10.88 -0.23 -7.41
N LEU A 141 10.75 -1.55 -7.41
CA LEU A 141 11.35 -2.42 -8.41
C LEU A 141 10.56 -2.25 -9.71
N ARG A 142 11.08 -1.43 -10.63
CA ARG A 142 10.35 -1.00 -11.83
C ARG A 142 11.15 -1.31 -13.08
N HIS A 143 10.57 -2.09 -13.96
CA HIS A 143 11.06 -2.37 -15.30
C HIS A 143 9.96 -3.05 -16.10
N THR A 144 9.80 -2.68 -17.37
CA THR A 144 8.85 -3.31 -18.30
C THR A 144 9.51 -3.45 -19.67
N HIS A 145 9.41 -4.63 -20.25
CA HIS A 145 9.90 -4.90 -21.59
C HIS A 145 8.92 -5.78 -22.36
N PHE A 146 8.37 -5.24 -23.46
CA PHE A 146 7.52 -5.95 -24.39
C PHE A 146 8.37 -6.42 -25.57
N ASP A 147 8.43 -7.74 -25.82
CA ASP A 147 9.08 -8.32 -26.99
C ASP A 147 8.04 -8.70 -28.05
N PRO A 148 7.88 -7.92 -29.13
CA PRO A 148 6.85 -8.16 -30.13
C PRO A 148 7.11 -9.39 -31.00
N GLU A 149 8.34 -9.92 -31.06
CA GLU A 149 8.68 -11.09 -31.85
C GLU A 149 8.22 -12.37 -31.16
N THR A 150 8.35 -12.43 -29.82
CA THR A 150 8.00 -13.61 -29.03
C THR A 150 6.65 -13.50 -28.34
N GLY A 151 6.10 -12.30 -28.20
CA GLY A 151 4.91 -12.03 -27.40
C GLY A 151 5.17 -12.09 -25.90
N LEU A 152 6.43 -12.06 -25.48
CA LEU A 152 6.80 -12.08 -24.07
C LEU A 152 6.78 -10.66 -23.47
N LEU A 153 6.19 -10.56 -22.30
CA LEU A 153 6.24 -9.37 -21.46
C LEU A 153 7.05 -9.69 -20.20
N THR A 154 8.26 -9.12 -20.10
CA THR A 154 9.08 -9.20 -18.90
C THR A 154 8.90 -7.96 -18.06
N VAL A 155 8.57 -8.13 -16.76
CA VAL A 155 8.14 -7.04 -15.90
C VAL A 155 8.59 -7.22 -14.45
N ALA A 156 9.14 -6.17 -13.84
CA ALA A 156 9.58 -6.21 -12.45
C ALA A 156 8.38 -6.24 -11.49
N ALA A 157 8.61 -6.85 -10.31
CA ALA A 157 7.57 -7.13 -9.32
C ALA A 157 6.85 -5.89 -8.77
N GLY A 158 7.46 -4.71 -8.82
CA GLY A 158 6.88 -3.47 -8.32
C GLY A 158 5.96 -2.76 -9.30
N GLU A 159 5.85 -3.19 -10.57
CA GLU A 159 4.96 -2.55 -11.53
C GLU A 159 3.48 -2.68 -11.14
N PRO A 160 2.67 -1.59 -11.22
CA PRO A 160 1.24 -1.68 -10.98
C PRO A 160 0.56 -2.48 -12.09
N ILE A 161 -0.05 -3.60 -11.73
CA ILE A 161 -0.71 -4.46 -12.72
C ILE A 161 -1.83 -3.75 -13.50
N PRO A 162 -2.63 -2.81 -12.93
CA PRO A 162 -3.60 -2.06 -13.72
C PRO A 162 -2.97 -1.17 -14.80
N SER A 163 -1.82 -0.56 -14.51
CA SER A 163 -1.09 0.28 -15.49
C SER A 163 -0.56 -0.56 -16.63
N LEU A 164 -0.01 -1.72 -16.30
CA LEU A 164 0.49 -2.69 -17.28
C LEU A 164 -0.62 -3.18 -18.22
N ALA A 165 -1.82 -3.43 -17.69
CA ALA A 165 -2.99 -3.80 -18.51
C ALA A 165 -3.40 -2.71 -19.50
N TRP A 166 -3.32 -1.43 -19.10
CA TRP A 166 -3.57 -0.31 -20.00
C TRP A 166 -2.48 -0.16 -21.06
N GLU A 167 -1.21 -0.31 -20.68
CA GLU A 167 -0.08 -0.23 -21.61
C GLU A 167 -0.14 -1.34 -22.66
N ALA A 168 -0.38 -2.59 -22.25
CA ALA A 168 -0.59 -3.72 -23.16
C ALA A 168 -1.74 -3.45 -24.13
N ALA A 169 -2.88 -2.92 -23.64
CA ALA A 169 -4.02 -2.59 -24.49
C ALA A 169 -3.71 -1.48 -25.50
N GLN A 170 -2.94 -0.45 -25.12
CA GLN A 170 -2.50 0.62 -26.02
C GLN A 170 -1.57 0.14 -27.11
N LEU A 171 -0.79 -0.91 -26.84
CA LEU A 171 0.09 -1.56 -27.81
C LEU A 171 -0.63 -2.62 -28.67
N GLY A 172 -1.89 -2.91 -28.44
CA GLY A 172 -2.64 -3.96 -29.13
C GLY A 172 -2.26 -5.38 -28.69
N TRP A 173 -1.84 -5.54 -27.42
CA TRP A 173 -1.49 -6.83 -26.83
C TRP A 173 -2.67 -7.36 -26.00
N GLN A 174 -3.16 -8.53 -26.38
CA GLN A 174 -4.27 -9.21 -25.68
C GLN A 174 -3.75 -10.13 -24.57
N GLY A 175 -4.57 -10.35 -23.53
CA GLY A 175 -4.30 -11.29 -22.44
C GLY A 175 -4.22 -10.64 -21.05
N LEU A 176 -4.15 -9.30 -20.95
CA LEU A 176 -4.11 -8.56 -19.67
C LEU A 176 -5.34 -7.68 -19.40
N GLU A 177 -6.34 -7.65 -20.27
CA GLU A 177 -7.51 -6.77 -20.18
C GLU A 177 -8.27 -6.94 -18.85
N TRP A 178 -8.31 -8.19 -18.36
CA TRP A 178 -8.96 -8.56 -17.11
C TRP A 178 -8.31 -7.92 -15.86
N ALA A 179 -7.01 -7.59 -15.95
CA ALA A 179 -6.22 -7.11 -14.81
C ALA A 179 -6.39 -5.61 -14.52
N VAL A 180 -6.99 -4.84 -15.43
CA VAL A 180 -7.11 -3.36 -15.39
C VAL A 180 -7.71 -2.80 -14.11
N GLY A 181 -8.53 -3.55 -13.43
CA GLY A 181 -9.20 -3.12 -12.20
C GLY A 181 -8.64 -3.74 -10.92
N ILE A 182 -7.63 -4.61 -10.99
CA ILE A 182 -7.05 -5.29 -9.82
C ILE A 182 -6.01 -4.37 -9.20
N PRO A 183 -6.23 -3.83 -7.99
CA PRO A 183 -5.21 -3.01 -7.35
C PRO A 183 -4.05 -3.89 -6.90
N GLY A 184 -2.83 -3.44 -7.11
CA GLY A 184 -1.65 -4.19 -6.67
C GLY A 184 -0.46 -4.07 -7.62
N THR A 185 0.62 -4.72 -7.24
CA THR A 185 1.84 -4.87 -8.05
C THR A 185 1.89 -6.25 -8.68
N VAL A 186 2.69 -6.40 -9.73
CA VAL A 186 2.94 -7.67 -10.41
C VAL A 186 3.39 -8.75 -9.44
N GLY A 187 4.37 -8.48 -8.57
CA GLY A 187 4.83 -9.47 -7.58
C GLY A 187 3.70 -9.94 -6.65
N GLY A 188 2.89 -9.01 -6.15
CA GLY A 188 1.72 -9.37 -5.34
C GLY A 188 0.67 -10.16 -6.12
N ALA A 189 0.47 -9.84 -7.41
CA ALA A 189 -0.45 -10.58 -8.27
C ALA A 189 0.03 -12.01 -8.55
N VAL A 190 1.34 -12.19 -8.76
CA VAL A 190 1.99 -13.52 -8.93
C VAL A 190 1.83 -14.35 -7.67
N VAL A 191 2.17 -13.79 -6.47
CA VAL A 191 2.03 -14.49 -5.19
C VAL A 191 0.57 -14.90 -4.91
N MET A 192 -0.39 -14.06 -5.25
CA MET A 192 -1.81 -14.30 -4.98
C MET A 192 -2.53 -15.11 -6.07
N ASN A 193 -1.89 -15.45 -7.18
CA ASN A 193 -2.59 -15.90 -8.39
C ASN A 193 -3.80 -15.02 -8.66
N ALA A 194 -3.57 -13.70 -8.75
CA ALA A 194 -4.63 -12.71 -8.87
C ALA A 194 -5.42 -12.93 -10.16
N GLY A 195 -6.72 -12.72 -10.12
CA GLY A 195 -7.56 -12.93 -11.30
C GLY A 195 -8.93 -12.25 -11.19
N ALA A 196 -9.52 -12.01 -12.35
CA ALA A 196 -10.85 -11.47 -12.54
C ALA A 196 -11.38 -11.88 -13.92
N HIS A 197 -12.69 -11.78 -14.15
CA HIS A 197 -13.30 -12.03 -15.46
C HIS A 197 -12.93 -13.40 -16.07
N ASN A 198 -12.84 -14.45 -15.21
CA ASN A 198 -12.49 -15.83 -15.54
C ASN A 198 -11.04 -16.03 -16.04
N SER A 199 -10.16 -15.05 -15.81
CA SER A 199 -8.72 -15.17 -16.09
C SER A 199 -7.91 -14.87 -14.83
N CYS A 200 -6.67 -15.37 -14.79
CA CYS A 200 -5.75 -15.18 -13.67
C CYS A 200 -4.28 -15.21 -14.13
N ILE A 201 -3.38 -14.93 -13.20
CA ILE A 201 -1.92 -14.95 -13.48
C ILE A 201 -1.46 -16.30 -14.02
N ALA A 202 -1.98 -17.41 -13.48
CA ALA A 202 -1.60 -18.76 -13.93
C ALA A 202 -1.84 -19.00 -15.43
N ASP A 203 -2.81 -18.29 -16.04
CA ASP A 203 -3.14 -18.46 -17.45
C ASP A 203 -2.11 -17.84 -18.41
N ILE A 204 -1.31 -16.88 -17.91
CA ILE A 204 -0.37 -16.10 -18.74
C ILE A 204 1.07 -16.15 -18.25
N LEU A 205 1.35 -16.67 -17.06
CA LEU A 205 2.72 -16.74 -16.51
C LEU A 205 3.56 -17.74 -17.30
N VAL A 206 4.75 -17.31 -17.73
CA VAL A 206 5.81 -18.16 -18.29
C VAL A 206 6.81 -18.52 -17.21
N SER A 207 7.24 -17.52 -16.44
CA SER A 207 8.18 -17.73 -15.34
C SER A 207 8.14 -16.56 -14.35
N ALA A 208 8.63 -16.79 -13.14
CA ALA A 208 8.88 -15.75 -12.16
C ALA A 208 10.29 -15.91 -11.58
N GLU A 209 11.03 -14.79 -11.51
CA GLU A 209 12.27 -14.74 -10.74
C GLU A 209 11.98 -14.49 -9.29
N VAL A 210 12.56 -15.29 -8.43
CA VAL A 210 12.32 -15.31 -6.99
C VAL A 210 13.64 -15.24 -6.24
N LEU A 211 13.76 -14.30 -5.34
CA LEU A 211 14.92 -14.12 -4.47
C LEU A 211 14.69 -14.80 -3.12
N SER A 212 15.58 -15.69 -2.75
CA SER A 212 15.62 -16.35 -1.44
C SER A 212 16.26 -15.47 -0.36
N PRO A 213 16.01 -15.72 0.93
CA PRO A 213 16.62 -14.97 2.03
C PRO A 213 18.15 -15.05 2.08
N ASP A 214 18.75 -16.09 1.50
CA ASP A 214 20.21 -16.24 1.38
C ASP A 214 20.83 -15.44 0.24
N GLY A 215 20.00 -14.75 -0.58
CA GLY A 215 20.42 -13.97 -1.72
C GLY A 215 20.47 -14.73 -3.04
N THR A 216 20.04 -16.01 -3.06
CA THR A 216 19.98 -16.83 -4.30
C THR A 216 18.78 -16.40 -5.14
N LEU A 217 19.00 -16.18 -6.43
CA LEU A 217 17.96 -15.88 -7.41
C LEU A 217 17.62 -17.15 -8.19
N GLU A 218 16.36 -17.54 -8.18
CA GLU A 218 15.85 -18.73 -8.86
C GLU A 218 14.71 -18.37 -9.81
N THR A 219 14.55 -19.13 -10.89
CA THR A 219 13.45 -18.99 -11.83
C THR A 219 12.44 -20.11 -11.62
N PHE A 220 11.20 -19.75 -11.28
CA PHE A 220 10.11 -20.68 -11.07
C PHE A 220 9.20 -20.74 -12.29
N SER A 221 8.87 -21.97 -12.73
CA SER A 221 7.84 -22.21 -13.74
C SER A 221 6.43 -22.14 -13.13
N PRO A 222 5.35 -22.05 -13.95
CA PRO A 222 3.97 -22.10 -13.45
C PRO A 222 3.66 -23.35 -12.63
N GLU A 223 4.24 -24.51 -12.96
CA GLU A 223 4.08 -25.77 -12.26
C GLU A 223 4.69 -25.68 -10.86
N GLN A 224 5.88 -25.09 -10.75
CA GLN A 224 6.58 -24.90 -9.47
C GLN A 224 5.86 -23.88 -8.58
N MET A 225 5.03 -22.99 -9.15
CA MET A 225 4.20 -22.06 -8.37
C MET A 225 3.05 -22.75 -7.63
N GLY A 226 2.64 -23.96 -8.02
CA GLY A 226 1.57 -24.71 -7.37
C GLY A 226 0.25 -23.96 -7.34
N TYR A 227 -0.10 -23.28 -8.41
CA TYR A 227 -1.27 -22.38 -8.45
C TYR A 227 -2.60 -23.10 -8.25
N THR A 228 -3.39 -22.55 -7.34
CA THR A 228 -4.82 -22.82 -7.22
C THR A 228 -5.59 -21.50 -7.08
N TYR A 229 -6.90 -21.56 -6.84
CA TYR A 229 -7.72 -20.35 -6.67
C TYR A 229 -7.18 -19.46 -5.54
N ARG A 230 -6.65 -18.28 -5.91
CA ARG A 230 -6.07 -17.29 -4.96
C ARG A 230 -4.92 -17.86 -4.11
N THR A 231 -4.17 -18.81 -4.63
CA THR A 231 -3.08 -19.47 -3.88
C THR A 231 -1.88 -19.74 -4.79
N SER A 232 -0.68 -19.61 -4.20
CA SER A 232 0.58 -20.13 -4.73
C SER A 232 1.43 -20.69 -3.59
N LEU A 233 2.49 -21.44 -3.90
CA LEU A 233 3.47 -21.91 -2.93
C LEU A 233 4.29 -20.78 -2.29
N LEU A 234 4.30 -19.61 -2.90
CA LEU A 234 5.00 -18.43 -2.34
C LEU A 234 4.26 -17.78 -1.16
N GLN A 235 2.98 -18.10 -0.95
CA GLN A 235 2.24 -17.54 0.19
C GLN A 235 2.69 -18.18 1.51
N GLY A 236 3.22 -17.33 2.41
CA GLY A 236 3.74 -17.78 3.71
C GLY A 236 5.19 -18.27 3.64
N SER A 237 5.86 -18.14 2.49
CA SER A 237 7.31 -18.32 2.36
C SER A 237 8.04 -16.98 2.52
N ASP A 238 9.35 -17.06 2.76
CA ASP A 238 10.24 -15.89 2.81
C ASP A 238 10.81 -15.50 1.43
N LEU A 239 10.25 -16.10 0.37
CA LEU A 239 10.67 -15.87 -1.01
C LEU A 239 10.08 -14.56 -1.55
N ILE A 240 10.87 -13.78 -2.27
CA ILE A 240 10.48 -12.48 -2.83
C ILE A 240 10.48 -12.55 -4.34
N VAL A 241 9.33 -12.35 -4.99
CA VAL A 241 9.24 -12.18 -6.44
C VAL A 241 9.92 -10.87 -6.82
N THR A 242 10.90 -10.93 -7.73
CA THR A 242 11.64 -9.79 -8.26
C THR A 242 11.16 -9.39 -9.64
N GLN A 243 10.81 -10.37 -10.47
CA GLN A 243 10.38 -10.20 -11.85
C GLN A 243 9.42 -11.32 -12.27
N ALA A 244 8.58 -11.06 -13.27
CA ALA A 244 7.75 -12.08 -13.91
C ALA A 244 7.82 -11.92 -15.44
N THR A 245 7.68 -13.03 -16.15
CA THR A 245 7.53 -13.07 -17.62
C THR A 245 6.17 -13.65 -17.95
N PHE A 246 5.40 -12.93 -18.74
CA PHE A 246 4.06 -13.31 -19.19
C PHE A 246 4.05 -13.56 -20.69
N GLN A 247 3.25 -14.53 -21.15
CA GLN A 247 2.93 -14.74 -22.55
C GLN A 247 1.66 -13.97 -22.88
N LEU A 248 1.76 -13.02 -23.79
CA LEU A 248 0.64 -12.24 -24.32
C LEU A 248 0.54 -12.40 -25.84
N GLN A 249 -0.51 -11.86 -26.43
CA GLN A 249 -0.77 -11.94 -27.87
C GLN A 249 -0.65 -10.54 -28.50
N PRO A 250 0.49 -10.19 -29.15
CA PRO A 250 0.67 -8.94 -29.86
C PRO A 250 -0.09 -8.93 -31.21
N GLY A 251 -0.24 -7.73 -31.79
CA GLY A 251 -0.72 -7.55 -33.17
C GLY A 251 -2.23 -7.41 -33.34
N ALA A 252 -2.99 -7.32 -32.24
CA ALA A 252 -4.41 -6.94 -32.34
C ALA A 252 -4.57 -5.43 -32.58
N ASP A 253 -5.75 -5.03 -33.08
CA ASP A 253 -6.08 -3.61 -33.17
C ASP A 253 -6.19 -3.00 -31.73
N PRO A 254 -5.37 -1.99 -31.42
CA PRO A 254 -5.41 -1.35 -30.10
C PRO A 254 -6.77 -0.83 -29.69
N ALA A 255 -7.59 -0.35 -30.64
CA ALA A 255 -8.93 0.15 -30.35
C ALA A 255 -9.84 -0.96 -29.82
N THR A 256 -9.72 -2.16 -30.35
CA THR A 256 -10.46 -3.35 -29.91
C THR A 256 -10.04 -3.78 -28.51
N VAL A 257 -8.73 -3.90 -28.23
CA VAL A 257 -8.22 -4.31 -26.91
C VAL A 257 -8.57 -3.25 -25.85
N LEU A 258 -8.42 -1.96 -26.17
CA LEU A 258 -8.84 -0.86 -25.30
C LEU A 258 -10.33 -0.86 -24.98
N ALA A 259 -11.19 -1.24 -25.94
CA ALA A 259 -12.63 -1.32 -25.72
C ALA A 259 -12.97 -2.38 -24.64
N VAL A 260 -12.38 -3.58 -24.73
CA VAL A 260 -12.55 -4.66 -23.74
C VAL A 260 -12.01 -4.23 -22.38
N THR A 261 -10.80 -3.66 -22.35
CA THR A 261 -10.16 -3.16 -21.13
C THR A 261 -11.04 -2.10 -20.43
N LYS A 262 -11.58 -1.15 -21.19
CA LYS A 262 -12.54 -0.15 -20.66
C LYS A 262 -13.80 -0.78 -20.11
N GLN A 263 -14.36 -1.78 -20.80
CA GLN A 263 -15.54 -2.50 -20.35
C GLN A 263 -15.29 -3.19 -19.00
N HIS A 264 -14.17 -3.91 -18.84
CA HIS A 264 -13.79 -4.53 -17.57
C HIS A 264 -13.64 -3.49 -16.45
N LYS A 265 -12.97 -2.37 -16.75
CA LYS A 265 -12.82 -1.27 -15.78
C LYS A 265 -14.18 -0.71 -15.36
N GLN A 266 -15.07 -0.47 -16.30
CA GLN A 266 -16.39 0.09 -16.04
C GLN A 266 -17.26 -0.85 -15.21
N HIS A 267 -17.23 -2.15 -15.53
CA HIS A 267 -17.92 -3.17 -14.74
C HIS A 267 -17.47 -3.15 -13.27
N ARG A 268 -16.15 -3.09 -13.02
CA ARG A 268 -15.63 -3.01 -11.64
C ARG A 268 -16.04 -1.72 -10.93
N LEU A 269 -16.00 -0.58 -11.61
CA LEU A 269 -16.41 0.71 -11.05
C LEU A 269 -17.91 0.73 -10.66
N SER A 270 -18.76 0.03 -11.42
CA SER A 270 -20.21 -0.05 -11.13
C SER A 270 -20.56 -1.06 -10.03
N THR A 271 -19.68 -2.03 -9.77
CA THR A 271 -19.96 -3.14 -8.84
C THR A 271 -19.15 -3.10 -7.54
N GLN A 272 -18.10 -2.28 -7.44
CA GLN A 272 -17.20 -2.24 -6.30
C GLN A 272 -17.07 -0.83 -5.70
N PRO A 273 -16.88 -0.70 -4.35
CA PRO A 273 -16.89 0.58 -3.65
C PRO A 273 -15.56 1.35 -3.75
N TYR A 274 -15.19 1.80 -4.96
CA TYR A 274 -13.92 2.50 -5.23
C TYR A 274 -13.80 3.89 -4.56
N ASN A 275 -14.89 4.44 -4.06
CA ASN A 275 -14.94 5.74 -3.38
C ASN A 275 -14.45 5.70 -1.92
N PHE A 276 -14.17 4.51 -1.38
CA PHE A 276 -13.64 4.35 -0.04
C PHE A 276 -12.39 3.46 -0.02
N PRO A 277 -11.45 3.69 0.92
CA PRO A 277 -10.33 2.78 1.12
C PRO A 277 -10.81 1.37 1.48
N SER A 278 -10.29 0.37 0.75
CA SER A 278 -10.62 -1.05 0.94
C SER A 278 -9.52 -1.93 0.34
N CYS A 279 -9.51 -3.22 0.65
CA CYS A 279 -8.56 -4.20 0.10
C CYS A 279 -9.21 -5.22 -0.85
N GLY A 280 -10.26 -4.82 -1.58
CA GLY A 280 -10.97 -5.76 -2.45
C GLY A 280 -11.90 -6.68 -1.68
N SER A 281 -12.15 -7.87 -2.23
CA SER A 281 -12.94 -8.90 -1.58
C SER A 281 -12.27 -9.41 -0.32
N VAL A 282 -13.00 -9.42 0.79
CA VAL A 282 -12.47 -9.82 2.10
C VAL A 282 -12.39 -11.33 2.25
N PHE A 283 -13.36 -12.04 1.67
CA PHE A 283 -13.47 -13.50 1.79
C PHE A 283 -13.41 -14.19 0.42
N ARG A 284 -12.84 -15.37 0.39
CA ARG A 284 -12.92 -16.30 -0.73
C ARG A 284 -14.36 -16.75 -0.94
N ASN A 285 -14.72 -17.04 -2.19
CA ASN A 285 -16.04 -17.59 -2.48
C ASN A 285 -16.10 -19.08 -2.13
N PRO A 286 -16.90 -19.52 -1.13
CA PRO A 286 -17.10 -20.92 -0.84
C PRO A 286 -18.03 -21.54 -1.90
N LYS A 287 -17.53 -22.48 -2.70
CA LYS A 287 -18.37 -23.14 -3.72
C LYS A 287 -19.52 -23.91 -3.08
N PRO A 288 -20.75 -23.84 -3.64
CA PRO A 288 -21.14 -23.16 -4.87
C PRO A 288 -21.53 -21.68 -4.70
N TYR A 289 -21.46 -21.13 -3.49
CA TYR A 289 -21.95 -19.79 -3.15
C TYR A 289 -20.88 -18.70 -3.34
N ALA A 290 -21.36 -17.49 -3.65
CA ALA A 290 -20.54 -16.29 -3.54
C ALA A 290 -20.55 -15.77 -2.08
N ALA A 291 -19.38 -15.46 -1.50
CA ALA A 291 -19.31 -14.91 -0.15
C ALA A 291 -20.13 -13.64 0.02
N GLY A 292 -20.11 -12.73 -0.99
CA GLY A 292 -20.92 -11.52 -0.98
C GLY A 292 -22.43 -11.79 -0.89
N TRP A 293 -22.91 -12.82 -1.56
CA TRP A 293 -24.32 -13.23 -1.47
C TRP A 293 -24.67 -13.74 -0.07
N LEU A 294 -23.83 -14.60 0.52
CA LEU A 294 -24.04 -15.11 1.90
C LEU A 294 -24.10 -13.97 2.91
N ILE A 295 -23.17 -13.02 2.83
CA ILE A 295 -23.09 -11.85 3.73
C ILE A 295 -24.34 -10.95 3.56
N GLU A 296 -24.78 -10.72 2.31
CA GLU A 296 -25.96 -9.93 2.01
C GLU A 296 -27.25 -10.61 2.52
N GLN A 297 -27.42 -11.92 2.30
CA GLN A 297 -28.55 -12.67 2.79
C GLN A 297 -28.57 -12.80 4.33
N THR A 298 -27.42 -12.66 4.98
CA THR A 298 -27.32 -12.56 6.44
C THR A 298 -27.75 -11.18 6.97
N GLY A 299 -27.94 -10.19 6.07
CA GLY A 299 -28.40 -8.85 6.46
C GLY A 299 -27.27 -7.90 6.91
N LEU A 300 -26.01 -8.21 6.58
CA LEU A 300 -24.86 -7.48 7.11
C LEU A 300 -24.41 -6.28 6.27
N LYS A 301 -25.06 -5.99 5.11
CA LYS A 301 -24.76 -4.76 4.35
C LYS A 301 -24.92 -3.51 5.24
N GLY A 302 -23.92 -2.66 5.26
CA GLY A 302 -23.94 -1.43 6.06
C GLY A 302 -23.63 -1.62 7.54
N TYR A 303 -23.50 -2.88 8.04
CA TYR A 303 -23.07 -3.12 9.41
C TYR A 303 -21.70 -2.51 9.69
N GLN A 304 -21.53 -1.84 10.82
CA GLN A 304 -20.35 -1.03 11.09
C GLN A 304 -19.81 -1.31 12.51
N ILE A 305 -18.47 -1.42 12.59
CA ILE A 305 -17.73 -1.45 13.85
C ILE A 305 -16.67 -0.34 13.78
N GLY A 306 -16.70 0.60 14.72
CA GLY A 306 -15.83 1.77 14.68
C GLY A 306 -15.91 2.51 13.35
N GLY A 307 -14.77 2.70 12.68
CA GLY A 307 -14.69 3.29 11.33
C GLY A 307 -14.83 2.31 10.17
N ALA A 308 -14.93 1.00 10.43
CA ALA A 308 -15.03 -0.05 9.42
C ALA A 308 -16.50 -0.42 9.13
N GLN A 309 -16.88 -0.54 7.85
CA GLN A 309 -18.26 -0.84 7.45
C GLN A 309 -18.30 -1.88 6.33
N VAL A 310 -19.25 -2.84 6.39
CA VAL A 310 -19.61 -3.67 5.24
C VAL A 310 -20.20 -2.79 4.15
N ALA A 311 -19.62 -2.82 2.95
CA ALA A 311 -20.01 -1.91 1.89
C ALA A 311 -21.46 -2.17 1.42
N GLN A 312 -22.21 -1.09 1.19
CA GLN A 312 -23.59 -1.18 0.67
C GLN A 312 -23.64 -1.70 -0.76
N LEU A 313 -22.65 -1.34 -1.58
CA LEU A 313 -22.62 -1.73 -2.99
C LEU A 313 -22.25 -3.21 -3.17
N HIS A 314 -21.32 -3.72 -2.37
CA HIS A 314 -20.81 -5.10 -2.48
C HIS A 314 -20.51 -5.69 -1.11
N ALA A 315 -21.30 -6.63 -0.63
CA ALA A 315 -21.23 -7.13 0.74
C ALA A 315 -19.91 -7.85 1.10
N ASN A 316 -19.15 -8.36 0.12
CA ASN A 316 -17.82 -8.94 0.37
C ASN A 316 -16.69 -7.89 0.43
N PHE A 317 -17.04 -6.60 0.62
CA PHE A 317 -16.08 -5.53 0.82
C PHE A 317 -16.30 -4.89 2.19
N ILE A 318 -15.23 -4.71 2.93
CA ILE A 318 -15.19 -3.83 4.09
C ILE A 318 -14.51 -2.54 3.66
N VAL A 319 -15.10 -1.40 4.01
CA VAL A 319 -14.59 -0.08 3.66
C VAL A 319 -14.23 0.71 4.91
N ASN A 320 -13.18 1.51 4.83
CA ASN A 320 -12.83 2.49 5.84
C ASN A 320 -13.64 3.77 5.57
N ARG A 321 -14.62 4.06 6.43
CA ARG A 321 -15.50 5.25 6.34
C ARG A 321 -14.83 6.54 6.84
N GLY A 322 -13.61 6.42 7.36
CA GLY A 322 -12.84 7.46 8.01
C GLY A 322 -12.54 7.09 9.46
N GLY A 323 -11.26 7.21 9.84
CA GLY A 323 -10.82 6.92 11.21
C GLY A 323 -10.90 5.46 11.65
N ALA A 324 -11.07 4.49 10.72
CA ALA A 324 -11.03 3.07 11.06
C ALA A 324 -9.67 2.68 11.61
N LYS A 325 -9.67 1.78 12.59
CA LYS A 325 -8.50 1.04 13.07
C LYS A 325 -8.43 -0.33 12.40
N ALA A 326 -7.26 -0.95 12.38
CA ALA A 326 -7.14 -2.32 11.90
C ALA A 326 -7.93 -3.30 12.77
N SER A 327 -8.02 -3.04 14.07
CA SER A 327 -8.87 -3.77 15.02
C SER A 327 -10.36 -3.69 14.67
N ASP A 328 -10.88 -2.55 14.19
CA ASP A 328 -12.28 -2.43 13.77
C ASP A 328 -12.58 -3.37 12.58
N ILE A 329 -11.67 -3.39 11.58
CA ILE A 329 -11.79 -4.25 10.39
C ILE A 329 -11.68 -5.72 10.80
N PHE A 330 -10.73 -6.06 11.67
CA PHE A 330 -10.56 -7.42 12.18
C PHE A 330 -11.81 -7.93 12.91
N CYS A 331 -12.36 -7.12 13.82
CA CYS A 331 -13.59 -7.46 14.54
C CYS A 331 -14.78 -7.61 13.58
N LEU A 332 -14.86 -6.76 12.56
CA LEU A 332 -15.92 -6.89 11.55
C LEU A 332 -15.78 -8.16 10.72
N ILE A 333 -14.55 -8.58 10.37
CA ILE A 333 -14.29 -9.87 9.72
C ILE A 333 -14.76 -11.03 10.59
N ARG A 334 -14.42 -11.03 11.88
CA ARG A 334 -14.81 -12.08 12.83
C ARG A 334 -16.34 -12.13 12.98
N HIS A 335 -16.98 -10.99 13.16
CA HIS A 335 -18.42 -10.89 13.26
C HIS A 335 -19.13 -11.45 12.00
N ILE A 336 -18.64 -11.11 10.80
CA ILE A 336 -19.20 -11.67 9.55
C ILE A 336 -19.05 -13.19 9.52
N GLN A 337 -17.87 -13.72 9.90
CA GLN A 337 -17.64 -15.17 9.96
C GLN A 337 -18.62 -15.87 10.88
N GLU A 338 -18.83 -15.35 12.09
CA GLU A 338 -19.74 -15.89 13.10
C GLU A 338 -21.18 -15.87 12.60
N GLN A 339 -21.67 -14.76 12.10
CA GLN A 339 -23.04 -14.62 11.63
C GLN A 339 -23.36 -15.47 10.39
N VAL A 340 -22.41 -15.60 9.45
CA VAL A 340 -22.58 -16.48 8.29
C VAL A 340 -22.52 -17.95 8.70
N GLN A 341 -21.60 -18.32 9.59
CA GLN A 341 -21.50 -19.69 10.10
C GLN A 341 -22.74 -20.12 10.88
N GLU A 342 -23.28 -19.24 11.72
CA GLU A 342 -24.51 -19.49 12.47
C GLU A 342 -25.72 -19.72 11.55
N ARG A 343 -25.87 -18.90 10.52
CA ARG A 343 -27.03 -18.96 9.63
C ARG A 343 -26.93 -20.03 8.55
N TRP A 344 -25.74 -20.27 7.99
CA TRP A 344 -25.53 -21.10 6.81
C TRP A 344 -24.69 -22.35 7.07
N SER A 345 -24.11 -22.51 8.25
CA SER A 345 -23.12 -23.56 8.60
C SER A 345 -21.89 -23.55 7.68
N ILE A 346 -21.53 -22.36 7.14
CA ILE A 346 -20.38 -22.14 6.26
C ILE A 346 -19.42 -21.18 6.95
N LEU A 347 -18.18 -21.63 7.19
CA LEU A 347 -17.10 -20.76 7.65
C LEU A 347 -16.47 -20.05 6.46
N LEU A 348 -16.59 -18.73 6.40
CA LEU A 348 -15.95 -17.92 5.37
C LEU A 348 -14.43 -17.83 5.62
N GLU A 349 -13.64 -18.14 4.60
CA GLU A 349 -12.18 -18.03 4.64
C GLU A 349 -11.74 -16.63 4.19
N PRO A 350 -10.97 -15.85 5.01
CA PRO A 350 -10.46 -14.57 4.59
C PRO A 350 -9.49 -14.70 3.40
N GLU A 351 -9.69 -13.88 2.37
CA GLU A 351 -8.73 -13.68 1.27
C GLU A 351 -7.68 -12.62 1.64
N VAL A 352 -8.11 -11.60 2.40
CA VAL A 352 -7.21 -10.58 2.94
C VAL A 352 -6.20 -11.19 3.90
N LYS A 353 -4.92 -10.85 3.72
CA LYS A 353 -3.83 -11.33 4.59
C LYS A 353 -3.71 -10.44 5.82
N MET A 354 -3.83 -11.03 7.00
CA MET A 354 -3.65 -10.35 8.28
C MET A 354 -2.19 -10.43 8.70
N MET A 355 -1.58 -9.28 9.03
CA MET A 355 -0.15 -9.18 9.37
C MET A 355 0.02 -8.49 10.72
N GLY A 356 0.91 -9.05 11.55
CA GLY A 356 1.12 -8.61 12.93
C GLY A 356 0.11 -9.24 13.91
N GLU A 357 0.10 -8.74 15.14
CA GLU A 357 -0.69 -9.27 16.23
C GLU A 357 -2.06 -8.59 16.32
N PHE A 358 -3.12 -9.39 16.27
CA PHE A 358 -4.49 -8.95 16.52
C PHE A 358 -4.98 -9.52 17.85
N GLN A 359 -5.54 -8.66 18.72
CA GLN A 359 -6.15 -9.13 19.95
C GLN A 359 -7.57 -9.62 19.68
N ALA A 360 -7.94 -10.74 20.29
CA ALA A 360 -9.25 -11.37 20.13
C ALA A 360 -10.41 -10.66 20.87
N ALA A 361 -10.15 -9.55 21.56
CA ALA A 361 -11.18 -8.80 22.27
C ALA A 361 -12.00 -7.96 21.28
N CYS A 362 -12.88 -8.62 20.52
CA CYS A 362 -14.00 -7.98 19.82
C CYS A 362 -15.17 -8.01 20.82
N GLY A 363 -15.24 -6.96 21.69
CA GLY A 363 -16.31 -6.79 22.66
C GLY A 363 -17.58 -6.24 22.03
#